data_ac213e6ee6ee4169dee6e92c39de09c0
#
_entry.id   ac213e6ee6ee4169dee6e92c39de09c0
#
_cell.length_a   1.000
_cell.length_b   1.000
_cell.length_c   1.000
_cell.angle_alpha   90.00
_cell.angle_beta   90.00
_cell.angle_gamma   90.00
#
_symmetry.space_group_name_H-M   'P 1'
#
loop_
_entity.id
_entity.type
_entity.pdbx_description
1 polymer ?
#
loop_
_entity_poly.entity_id
_entity_poly.type
_entity_poly.pdbx_seq_one_letter_code
_entity_poly.pdbx_strand_id
1 'polypeptide(L)'
;VGGSLSYAIVNEAGASVYSASELAAAEFPEYDVNIRSAISIARRLQDPLAELVKIDPMAIGVGQYQHDMPQARLKASLNGVVEDCVNAVGVDINTASPSLLERVAGLNATTAANIVKYREENGIFRSRSEIRKVPRLGPKAYEQCAGFLRIPESSEILDNTGVHPESYQAAKKLAKLCGCSMEEIRGGKAYDLRKKMNETGIRKLAEECGVGLPTLMDIAKEIMKPGRDIRDDLPPVVLRKDVMGLKDLKPGMKLKGTVRNVTDFGAFVDIGVHQDGLVHISQLADRYIKHILSFILICPGDP
;
A
#
# COMPACT_ATOMS: atom_id res chain seq x y z
N VAL A 1 7.92 -18.01 -29.72
CA VAL A 1 7.35 -17.92 -28.37
C VAL A 1 5.90 -17.51 -28.54
N GLY A 2 4.99 -18.48 -28.58
CA GLY A 2 3.55 -18.26 -28.83
C GLY A 2 2.75 -18.00 -27.55
N GLY A 3 3.16 -17.03 -26.74
CA GLY A 3 2.41 -16.59 -25.57
C GLY A 3 1.81 -15.21 -25.84
N SER A 4 0.55 -14.98 -25.50
CA SER A 4 -0.04 -13.65 -25.57
C SER A 4 0.63 -12.75 -24.53
N LEU A 5 1.39 -11.75 -24.98
CA LEU A 5 1.97 -10.73 -24.12
C LEU A 5 0.88 -9.73 -23.72
N SER A 6 0.87 -9.37 -22.46
CA SER A 6 0.05 -8.26 -21.94
C SER A 6 0.94 -7.08 -21.62
N TYR A 7 0.44 -5.87 -21.69
CA TYR A 7 1.16 -4.66 -21.34
C TYR A 7 0.34 -3.78 -20.39
N ALA A 8 1.02 -2.92 -19.66
CA ALA A 8 0.41 -1.90 -18.83
C ALA A 8 1.16 -0.57 -19.02
N ILE A 9 0.43 0.54 -18.94
CA ILE A 9 1.02 1.88 -18.93
C ILE A 9 1.30 2.24 -17.48
N VAL A 10 2.56 2.55 -17.17
CA VAL A 10 3.00 2.90 -15.82
C VAL A 10 3.46 4.35 -15.82
N ASN A 11 3.06 5.11 -14.80
CA ASN A 11 3.48 6.49 -14.62
C ASN A 11 4.99 6.56 -14.38
N GLU A 12 5.68 7.40 -15.16
CA GLU A 12 7.14 7.57 -15.11
C GLU A 12 7.60 8.75 -14.24
N ALA A 13 6.68 9.47 -13.59
CA ALA A 13 7.03 10.67 -12.81
C ALA A 13 8.19 10.39 -11.83
N GLY A 14 9.22 11.25 -11.86
CA GLY A 14 10.41 11.13 -11.03
C GLY A 14 11.39 9.98 -11.40
N ALA A 15 11.13 9.17 -12.43
CA ALA A 15 12.03 8.08 -12.81
C ALA A 15 13.41 8.58 -13.24
N SER A 16 13.50 9.73 -13.90
CA SER A 16 14.75 10.37 -14.27
C SER A 16 15.55 10.86 -13.04
N VAL A 17 14.84 11.35 -12.02
CA VAL A 17 15.49 11.76 -10.75
C VAL A 17 16.10 10.55 -10.04
N TYR A 18 15.35 9.44 -9.96
CA TYR A 18 15.87 8.21 -9.39
C TYR A 18 17.07 7.68 -10.17
N SER A 19 16.96 7.54 -11.50
CA SER A 19 18.01 6.91 -12.32
C SER A 19 19.35 7.65 -12.27
N ALA A 20 19.34 8.97 -12.04
CA ALA A 20 20.52 9.81 -11.87
C ALA A 20 21.05 9.86 -10.42
N SER A 21 20.35 9.25 -9.46
CA SER A 21 20.73 9.30 -8.04
C SER A 21 21.89 8.35 -7.71
N GLU A 22 22.59 8.66 -6.61
CA GLU A 22 23.62 7.78 -6.05
C GLU A 22 23.04 6.42 -5.62
N LEU A 23 21.78 6.41 -5.15
CA LEU A 23 21.07 5.19 -4.79
C LEU A 23 20.91 4.26 -6.00
N ALA A 24 20.45 4.77 -7.14
CA ALA A 24 20.31 3.99 -8.35
C ALA A 24 21.65 3.52 -8.90
N ALA A 25 22.71 4.33 -8.76
CA ALA A 25 24.06 3.94 -9.12
C ALA A 25 24.60 2.81 -8.24
N ALA A 26 24.25 2.80 -6.96
CA ALA A 26 24.62 1.72 -6.04
C ALA A 26 23.79 0.44 -6.26
N GLU A 27 22.48 0.56 -6.57
CA GLU A 27 21.62 -0.58 -6.86
C GLU A 27 21.97 -1.27 -8.19
N PHE A 28 22.40 -0.52 -9.20
CA PHE A 28 22.67 -0.99 -10.56
C PHE A 28 23.93 -0.35 -11.13
N PRO A 29 25.12 -0.68 -10.61
CA PRO A 29 26.36 -0.07 -11.03
C PRO A 29 26.72 -0.36 -12.50
N GLU A 30 26.28 -1.50 -13.02
CA GLU A 30 26.55 -1.98 -14.40
C GLU A 30 25.63 -1.35 -15.46
N TYR A 31 24.54 -0.68 -15.07
CA TYR A 31 23.57 -0.14 -16.02
C TYR A 31 23.64 1.38 -16.13
N ASP A 32 23.35 1.88 -17.31
CA ASP A 32 23.22 3.31 -17.57
C ASP A 32 21.92 3.89 -17.00
N VAL A 33 21.78 5.21 -17.03
CA VAL A 33 20.63 5.93 -16.48
C VAL A 33 19.30 5.57 -17.16
N ASN A 34 19.33 5.19 -18.45
CA ASN A 34 18.10 4.83 -19.18
C ASN A 34 17.61 3.45 -18.74
N ILE A 35 18.51 2.50 -18.59
CA ILE A 35 18.18 1.15 -18.11
C ILE A 35 17.72 1.20 -16.64
N ARG A 36 18.39 1.99 -15.79
CA ARG A 36 17.96 2.20 -14.39
C ARG A 36 16.56 2.79 -14.31
N SER A 37 16.24 3.77 -15.17
CA SER A 37 14.90 4.35 -15.28
C SER A 37 13.87 3.31 -15.70
N ALA A 38 14.15 2.53 -16.73
CA ALA A 38 13.26 1.47 -17.23
C ALA A 38 13.00 0.40 -16.17
N ILE A 39 14.02 -0.01 -15.41
CA ILE A 39 13.87 -0.97 -14.30
C ILE A 39 12.96 -0.38 -13.21
N SER A 40 13.15 0.87 -12.83
CA SER A 40 12.31 1.52 -11.81
C SER A 40 10.84 1.58 -12.26
N ILE A 41 10.57 1.99 -13.51
CA ILE A 41 9.21 2.04 -14.07
C ILE A 41 8.58 0.64 -14.06
N ALA A 42 9.32 -0.40 -14.47
CA ALA A 42 8.83 -1.77 -14.47
C ALA A 42 8.50 -2.27 -13.05
N ARG A 43 9.35 -1.96 -12.08
CA ARG A 43 9.14 -2.34 -10.67
C ARG A 43 7.94 -1.65 -10.02
N ARG A 44 7.55 -0.45 -10.48
CA ARG A 44 6.32 0.22 -10.02
C ARG A 44 5.06 -0.59 -10.32
N LEU A 45 5.09 -1.44 -11.34
CA LEU A 45 3.98 -2.36 -11.62
C LEU A 45 3.86 -3.46 -10.57
N GLN A 46 4.98 -3.89 -9.99
CA GLN A 46 5.04 -4.92 -8.96
C GLN A 46 4.73 -4.35 -7.57
N ASP A 47 5.46 -3.33 -7.17
CA ASP A 47 5.28 -2.62 -5.91
C ASP A 47 5.58 -1.11 -6.08
N PRO A 48 4.54 -0.31 -6.36
CA PRO A 48 4.72 1.13 -6.56
C PRO A 48 5.26 1.83 -5.30
N LEU A 49 4.88 1.39 -4.10
CA LEU A 49 5.31 2.02 -2.85
C LEU A 49 6.82 1.82 -2.63
N ALA A 50 7.31 0.58 -2.81
CA ALA A 50 8.73 0.24 -2.64
C ALA A 50 9.64 1.02 -3.59
N GLU A 51 9.16 1.38 -4.79
CA GLU A 51 9.93 2.17 -5.75
C GLU A 51 9.78 3.69 -5.55
N LEU A 52 8.55 4.17 -5.30
CA LEU A 52 8.30 5.60 -5.18
C LEU A 52 8.93 6.22 -3.93
N VAL A 53 9.10 5.48 -2.84
CA VAL A 53 9.81 5.97 -1.63
C VAL A 53 11.27 6.32 -1.86
N LYS A 54 11.88 5.83 -2.95
CA LYS A 54 13.26 6.13 -3.36
C LYS A 54 13.40 7.53 -3.98
N ILE A 55 12.29 8.17 -4.31
CA ILE A 55 12.25 9.48 -4.98
C ILE A 55 11.82 10.53 -3.95
N ASP A 56 12.54 11.66 -3.90
CA ASP A 56 12.10 12.80 -3.09
C ASP A 56 10.74 13.27 -3.62
N PRO A 57 9.67 13.27 -2.80
CA PRO A 57 8.35 13.70 -3.25
C PRO A 57 8.32 15.15 -3.75
N MET A 58 9.28 15.98 -3.35
CA MET A 58 9.46 17.34 -3.89
C MET A 58 9.83 17.36 -5.38
N ALA A 59 10.44 16.28 -5.87
CA ALA A 59 10.83 16.15 -7.29
C ALA A 59 9.66 15.72 -8.20
N ILE A 60 8.51 15.38 -7.61
CA ILE A 60 7.29 15.02 -8.34
C ILE A 60 6.36 16.24 -8.31
N GLY A 61 5.64 16.51 -9.39
CA GLY A 61 4.63 17.56 -9.43
C GLY A 61 3.42 17.19 -8.58
N VAL A 62 3.34 17.77 -7.36
CA VAL A 62 2.24 17.51 -6.42
C VAL A 62 1.13 18.56 -6.47
N GLY A 63 1.39 19.71 -7.10
CA GLY A 63 0.40 20.75 -7.25
C GLY A 63 0.87 21.91 -8.11
N GLN A 64 -0.09 22.65 -8.70
CA GLN A 64 0.17 23.74 -9.61
C GLN A 64 1.00 24.87 -8.97
N TYR A 65 0.78 25.17 -7.69
CA TYR A 65 1.44 26.24 -6.94
C TYR A 65 2.53 25.72 -5.98
N GLN A 66 3.11 24.57 -6.29
CA GLN A 66 4.15 23.97 -5.47
C GLN A 66 5.32 24.90 -5.18
N HIS A 67 5.74 25.69 -6.17
CA HIS A 67 6.89 26.61 -6.06
C HIS A 67 6.58 27.87 -5.24
N ASP A 68 5.31 28.23 -5.10
CA ASP A 68 4.89 29.42 -4.35
C ASP A 68 4.73 29.14 -2.85
N MET A 69 4.77 27.85 -2.46
CA MET A 69 4.64 27.45 -1.06
C MET A 69 5.99 27.49 -0.31
N PRO A 70 5.98 27.69 1.01
CA PRO A 70 7.19 27.55 1.82
C PRO A 70 7.77 26.13 1.71
N GLN A 71 8.92 25.99 1.04
CA GLN A 71 9.48 24.69 0.63
C GLN A 71 9.74 23.76 1.82
N ALA A 72 10.27 24.29 2.93
CA ALA A 72 10.51 23.48 4.14
C ALA A 72 9.22 22.88 4.72
N ARG A 73 8.14 23.65 4.74
CA ARG A 73 6.82 23.18 5.23
C ARG A 73 6.21 22.16 4.27
N LEU A 74 6.30 22.41 2.97
CA LEU A 74 5.82 21.49 1.95
C LEU A 74 6.57 20.14 2.06
N LYS A 75 7.90 20.18 2.14
CA LYS A 75 8.73 18.97 2.30
C LYS A 75 8.36 18.19 3.57
N ALA A 76 8.19 18.87 4.70
CA ALA A 76 7.79 18.22 5.95
C ALA A 76 6.42 17.53 5.83
N SER A 77 5.44 18.23 5.22
CA SER A 77 4.09 17.65 5.01
C SER A 77 4.11 16.46 4.06
N LEU A 78 4.85 16.54 2.95
CA LEU A 78 4.96 15.43 1.99
C LEU A 78 5.67 14.22 2.59
N ASN A 79 6.74 14.41 3.37
CA ASN A 79 7.38 13.32 4.09
C ASN A 79 6.43 12.67 5.09
N GLY A 80 5.64 13.45 5.84
CA GLY A 80 4.63 12.92 6.75
C GLY A 80 3.61 12.03 6.02
N VAL A 81 3.10 12.48 4.87
CA VAL A 81 2.17 11.67 4.05
C VAL A 81 2.82 10.36 3.58
N VAL A 82 4.09 10.40 3.15
CA VAL A 82 4.81 9.18 2.75
C VAL A 82 4.96 8.22 3.92
N GLU A 83 5.35 8.71 5.10
CA GLU A 83 5.45 7.91 6.32
C GLU A 83 4.11 7.30 6.72
N ASP A 84 3.03 8.08 6.70
CA ASP A 84 1.68 7.61 7.00
C ASP A 84 1.24 6.50 6.04
N CYS A 85 1.49 6.67 4.74
CA CYS A 85 1.18 5.65 3.73
C CYS A 85 1.95 4.36 3.96
N VAL A 86 3.27 4.45 4.21
CA VAL A 86 4.13 3.28 4.47
C VAL A 86 3.68 2.54 5.72
N ASN A 87 3.42 3.27 6.80
CA ASN A 87 2.99 2.68 8.07
C ASN A 87 1.59 2.06 7.98
N ALA A 88 0.67 2.67 7.22
CA ALA A 88 -0.68 2.13 7.01
C ALA A 88 -0.67 0.81 6.23
N VAL A 89 0.19 0.68 5.22
CA VAL A 89 0.38 -0.57 4.46
C VAL A 89 1.07 -1.62 5.32
N GLY A 90 2.07 -1.21 6.10
CA GLY A 90 3.01 -2.09 6.77
C GLY A 90 4.11 -2.60 5.82
N VAL A 91 5.24 -2.97 6.39
CA VAL A 91 6.45 -3.30 5.65
C VAL A 91 6.95 -4.69 6.01
N ASP A 92 7.10 -5.57 5.01
CA ASP A 92 7.78 -6.85 5.20
C ASP A 92 9.28 -6.62 5.45
N ILE A 93 9.73 -6.93 6.65
CA ILE A 93 11.12 -6.70 7.07
C ILE A 93 12.13 -7.58 6.31
N ASN A 94 11.67 -8.72 5.79
CA ASN A 94 12.53 -9.68 5.11
C ASN A 94 12.81 -9.29 3.65
N THR A 95 11.91 -8.53 3.02
CA THR A 95 12.02 -8.16 1.60
C THR A 95 12.29 -6.68 1.37
N ALA A 96 11.95 -5.81 2.32
CA ALA A 96 12.03 -4.36 2.16
C ALA A 96 13.46 -3.84 1.93
N SER A 97 13.56 -2.82 1.06
CA SER A 97 14.80 -2.07 0.86
C SER A 97 15.11 -1.14 2.05
N PRO A 98 16.38 -0.71 2.23
CA PRO A 98 16.71 0.28 3.25
C PRO A 98 15.89 1.56 3.12
N SER A 99 15.63 2.02 1.89
CA SER A 99 14.84 3.23 1.61
C SER A 99 13.39 3.11 2.05
N LEU A 100 12.79 1.91 1.95
CA LEU A 100 11.43 1.65 2.44
C LEU A 100 11.41 1.56 3.96
N LEU A 101 12.37 0.84 4.56
CA LEU A 101 12.49 0.70 6.00
C LEU A 101 12.71 2.04 6.72
N GLU A 102 13.47 2.97 6.11
CA GLU A 102 13.70 4.32 6.66
C GLU A 102 12.40 5.13 6.83
N ARG A 103 11.35 4.80 6.07
CA ARG A 103 10.03 5.45 6.16
C ARG A 103 9.13 4.85 7.24
N VAL A 104 9.56 3.79 7.89
CA VAL A 104 8.83 3.19 9.02
C VAL A 104 9.06 4.03 10.27
N ALA A 105 7.99 4.35 10.99
CA ALA A 105 8.05 5.11 12.24
C ALA A 105 9.08 4.49 13.21
N GLY A 106 9.90 5.33 13.81
CA GLY A 106 10.95 4.91 14.75
C GLY A 106 12.25 4.41 14.11
N LEU A 107 12.30 4.24 12.79
CA LEU A 107 13.51 3.90 12.05
C LEU A 107 14.17 5.14 11.42
N ASN A 108 15.44 5.01 11.09
CA ASN A 108 16.23 5.99 10.34
C ASN A 108 17.18 5.26 9.39
N ALA A 109 17.89 5.98 8.53
CA ALA A 109 18.80 5.40 7.54
C ALA A 109 19.79 4.39 8.15
N THR A 110 20.35 4.67 9.33
CA THR A 110 21.31 3.78 10.00
C THR A 110 20.64 2.50 10.48
N THR A 111 19.49 2.58 11.14
CA THR A 111 18.78 1.41 11.63
C THR A 111 18.19 0.59 10.49
N ALA A 112 17.70 1.23 9.43
CA ALA A 112 17.24 0.56 8.21
C ALA A 112 18.36 -0.24 7.54
N ALA A 113 19.53 0.36 7.36
CA ALA A 113 20.71 -0.34 6.82
C ALA A 113 21.15 -1.52 7.72
N ASN A 114 21.12 -1.33 9.05
CA ASN A 114 21.45 -2.39 10.00
C ASN A 114 20.47 -3.56 9.98
N ILE A 115 19.17 -3.31 9.75
CA ILE A 115 18.17 -4.38 9.57
C ILE A 115 18.52 -5.22 8.34
N VAL A 116 18.81 -4.59 7.22
CA VAL A 116 19.18 -5.30 5.98
C VAL A 116 20.45 -6.11 6.18
N LYS A 117 21.50 -5.48 6.73
CA LYS A 117 22.76 -6.16 7.05
C LYS A 117 22.55 -7.36 7.99
N TYR A 118 21.73 -7.18 9.04
CA TYR A 118 21.44 -8.25 10.00
C TYR A 118 20.80 -9.47 9.30
N ARG A 119 19.81 -9.26 8.42
CA ARG A 119 19.17 -10.38 7.71
C ARG A 119 20.09 -11.05 6.69
N GLU A 120 21.02 -10.31 6.08
CA GLU A 120 22.04 -10.88 5.17
C GLU A 120 23.02 -11.76 5.93
N GLU A 121 23.41 -11.37 7.14
CA GLU A 121 24.40 -12.10 7.96
C GLU A 121 23.77 -13.26 8.75
N ASN A 122 22.52 -13.12 9.22
CA ASN A 122 21.88 -14.07 10.16
C ASN A 122 20.69 -14.82 9.58
N GLY A 123 20.30 -14.52 8.33
CA GLY A 123 19.10 -15.04 7.68
C GLY A 123 17.85 -14.23 8.00
N ILE A 124 16.71 -14.69 7.49
CA ILE A 124 15.42 -14.01 7.62
C ILE A 124 14.96 -13.91 9.08
N PHE A 125 14.30 -12.81 9.41
CA PHE A 125 13.59 -12.67 10.68
C PHE A 125 12.42 -13.65 10.75
N ARG A 126 12.30 -14.36 11.85
CA ARG A 126 11.23 -15.33 12.10
C ARG A 126 10.22 -14.85 13.14
N SER A 127 10.53 -13.77 13.85
CA SER A 127 9.63 -13.15 14.81
C SER A 127 9.98 -11.66 15.00
N ARG A 128 8.98 -10.85 15.38
CA ARG A 128 9.20 -9.44 15.72
C ARG A 128 10.17 -9.28 16.90
N SER A 129 10.24 -10.23 17.82
CA SER A 129 11.18 -10.17 18.93
C SER A 129 12.65 -10.18 18.49
N GLU A 130 12.96 -10.77 17.34
CA GLU A 130 14.31 -10.80 16.80
C GLU A 130 14.81 -9.44 16.32
N ILE A 131 13.91 -8.51 16.01
CA ILE A 131 14.25 -7.13 15.61
C ILE A 131 15.05 -6.43 16.70
N ARG A 132 14.85 -6.80 17.97
CA ARG A 132 15.63 -6.26 19.11
C ARG A 132 17.12 -6.62 19.07
N LYS A 133 17.50 -7.62 18.27
CA LYS A 133 18.90 -8.04 18.11
C LYS A 133 19.67 -7.18 17.11
N VAL A 134 18.96 -6.33 16.36
CA VAL A 134 19.55 -5.46 15.34
C VAL A 134 20.42 -4.39 16.02
N PRO A 135 21.70 -4.22 15.60
CA PRO A 135 22.58 -3.21 16.18
C PRO A 135 22.01 -1.80 16.04
N ARG A 136 22.15 -0.99 17.09
CA ARG A 136 21.66 0.40 17.20
C ARG A 136 20.15 0.59 17.15
N LEU A 137 19.38 -0.48 17.13
CA LEU A 137 17.92 -0.43 17.26
C LEU A 137 17.59 -0.57 18.77
N GLY A 138 17.43 0.59 19.42
CA GLY A 138 17.13 0.63 20.85
C GLY A 138 15.68 0.25 21.19
N PRO A 139 15.36 0.06 22.49
CA PRO A 139 14.00 -0.32 22.92
C PRO A 139 12.91 0.63 22.43
N LYS A 140 13.15 1.95 22.49
CA LYS A 140 12.20 2.97 22.03
C LYS A 140 11.92 2.89 20.53
N ALA A 141 12.97 2.67 19.72
CA ALA A 141 12.81 2.49 18.27
C ALA A 141 12.02 1.21 17.96
N TYR A 142 12.28 0.13 18.69
CA TYR A 142 11.52 -1.11 18.59
C TYR A 142 10.03 -0.90 18.90
N GLU A 143 9.71 -0.24 20.01
CA GLU A 143 8.32 0.09 20.37
C GLU A 143 7.61 0.88 19.29
N GLN A 144 8.30 1.82 18.64
CA GLN A 144 7.71 2.63 17.58
C GLN A 144 7.52 1.86 16.27
N CYS A 145 8.45 1.01 15.87
CA CYS A 145 8.42 0.36 14.55
C CYS A 145 7.71 -1.02 14.53
N ALA A 146 7.65 -1.71 15.67
CA ALA A 146 7.24 -3.12 15.71
C ALA A 146 5.83 -3.38 15.17
N GLY A 147 4.89 -2.44 15.34
CA GLY A 147 3.53 -2.56 14.82
C GLY A 147 3.43 -2.45 13.29
N PHE A 148 4.41 -1.84 12.65
CA PHE A 148 4.43 -1.58 11.20
C PHE A 148 5.28 -2.57 10.41
N LEU A 149 6.16 -3.31 11.09
CA LEU A 149 6.97 -4.35 10.46
C LEU A 149 6.21 -5.68 10.44
N ARG A 150 6.13 -6.29 9.28
CA ARG A 150 5.43 -7.56 9.03
C ARG A 150 6.43 -8.69 8.85
N ILE A 151 6.06 -9.90 9.28
CA ILE A 151 6.83 -11.13 9.08
C ILE A 151 5.85 -12.23 8.66
N PRO A 152 5.58 -12.38 7.36
CA PRO A 152 4.62 -13.36 6.85
C PRO A 152 4.96 -14.81 7.26
N GLU A 153 6.25 -15.14 7.36
CA GLU A 153 6.75 -16.47 7.68
C GLU A 153 6.80 -16.75 9.18
N SER A 154 6.36 -15.82 10.04
CA SER A 154 6.38 -16.02 11.49
C SER A 154 5.45 -17.14 11.93
N SER A 155 5.88 -17.89 12.93
CA SER A 155 5.01 -18.83 13.66
C SER A 155 3.92 -18.11 14.45
N GLU A 156 4.21 -16.91 14.94
CA GLU A 156 3.25 -16.02 15.59
C GLU A 156 2.44 -15.25 14.53
N ILE A 157 1.17 -15.57 14.41
CA ILE A 157 0.28 -15.00 13.40
C ILE A 157 0.19 -13.49 13.50
N LEU A 158 0.22 -12.95 14.72
CA LEU A 158 0.12 -11.52 14.99
C LEU A 158 1.32 -10.72 14.44
N ASP A 159 2.45 -11.37 14.19
CA ASP A 159 3.62 -10.74 13.55
C ASP A 159 3.36 -10.33 12.10
N ASN A 160 2.34 -10.90 11.46
CA ASN A 160 1.88 -10.49 10.13
C ASN A 160 0.60 -9.64 10.17
N THR A 161 0.39 -8.87 11.25
CA THR A 161 -0.77 -7.98 11.42
C THR A 161 -0.32 -6.59 11.88
N GLY A 162 -1.23 -5.60 11.90
CA GLY A 162 -0.98 -4.28 12.50
C GLY A 162 -1.06 -4.26 14.02
N VAL A 163 -1.37 -5.38 14.67
CA VAL A 163 -1.43 -5.47 16.12
C VAL A 163 -0.03 -5.25 16.70
N HIS A 164 0.10 -4.29 17.61
CA HIS A 164 1.37 -4.05 18.29
C HIS A 164 1.71 -5.21 19.27
N PRO A 165 3.00 -5.60 19.44
CA PRO A 165 3.37 -6.70 20.34
C PRO A 165 2.85 -6.59 21.76
N GLU A 166 2.72 -5.38 22.31
CA GLU A 166 2.12 -5.13 23.64
C GLU A 166 0.67 -5.57 23.74
N SER A 167 -0.05 -5.55 22.61
CA SER A 167 -1.46 -5.92 22.54
C SER A 167 -1.70 -7.40 22.19
N TYR A 168 -0.65 -8.23 22.03
CA TYR A 168 -0.79 -9.64 21.66
C TYR A 168 -1.60 -10.43 22.69
N GLN A 169 -1.43 -10.15 23.97
CA GLN A 169 -2.20 -10.81 25.04
C GLN A 169 -3.70 -10.49 24.91
N ALA A 170 -4.02 -9.21 24.67
CA ALA A 170 -5.40 -8.78 24.47
C ALA A 170 -6.00 -9.39 23.20
N ALA A 171 -5.24 -9.44 22.11
CA ALA A 171 -5.66 -10.05 20.85
C ALA A 171 -5.96 -11.54 20.98
N LYS A 172 -5.07 -12.30 21.63
CA LYS A 172 -5.27 -13.73 21.90
C LYS A 172 -6.46 -13.97 22.83
N LYS A 173 -6.64 -13.12 23.83
CA LYS A 173 -7.77 -13.20 24.76
C LYS A 173 -9.09 -12.90 24.06
N LEU A 174 -9.13 -11.87 23.19
CA LEU A 174 -10.30 -11.56 22.37
C LEU A 174 -10.68 -12.75 21.47
N ALA A 175 -9.71 -13.32 20.76
CA ALA A 175 -9.93 -14.48 19.91
C ALA A 175 -10.54 -15.65 20.71
N LYS A 176 -9.97 -15.95 21.87
CA LYS A 176 -10.46 -17.01 22.77
C LYS A 176 -11.89 -16.74 23.27
N LEU A 177 -12.20 -15.55 23.73
CA LEU A 177 -13.52 -15.13 24.22
C LEU A 177 -14.59 -15.22 23.13
N CYS A 178 -14.20 -14.93 21.89
CA CYS A 178 -15.06 -15.06 20.73
C CYS A 178 -15.07 -16.49 20.13
N GLY A 179 -14.37 -17.46 20.74
CA GLY A 179 -14.32 -18.85 20.26
C GLY A 179 -13.69 -18.97 18.86
N CYS A 180 -12.70 -18.13 18.53
CA CYS A 180 -11.90 -18.21 17.31
C CYS A 180 -10.51 -18.79 17.66
N SER A 181 -10.09 -19.81 16.91
CA SER A 181 -8.72 -20.32 17.05
C SER A 181 -7.74 -19.44 16.27
N MET A 182 -6.46 -19.46 16.66
CA MET A 182 -5.43 -18.71 15.93
C MET A 182 -5.20 -19.29 14.52
N GLU A 183 -5.43 -20.58 14.30
CA GLU A 183 -5.38 -21.21 12.99
C GLU A 183 -6.52 -20.74 12.06
N GLU A 184 -7.72 -20.57 12.58
CA GLU A 184 -8.84 -19.99 11.82
C GLU A 184 -8.55 -18.55 11.41
N ILE A 185 -7.92 -17.79 12.31
CA ILE A 185 -7.46 -16.41 12.01
C ILE A 185 -6.41 -16.44 10.89
N ARG A 186 -5.40 -17.32 10.98
CA ARG A 186 -4.39 -17.50 9.92
C ARG A 186 -5.02 -17.83 8.57
N GLY A 187 -6.05 -18.65 8.56
CA GLY A 187 -6.78 -19.03 7.35
C GLY A 187 -7.76 -17.97 6.82
N GLY A 188 -7.83 -16.79 7.45
CA GLY A 188 -8.78 -15.73 7.07
C GLY A 188 -10.24 -16.09 7.33
N LYS A 189 -10.50 -17.06 8.21
CA LYS A 189 -11.85 -17.59 8.52
C LYS A 189 -12.53 -16.94 9.73
N ALA A 190 -11.98 -15.82 10.20
CA ALA A 190 -12.53 -15.09 11.36
C ALA A 190 -13.75 -14.19 10.99
N TYR A 191 -14.53 -14.58 9.98
CA TYR A 191 -15.65 -13.79 9.46
C TYR A 191 -16.71 -13.48 10.52
N ASP A 192 -16.94 -14.41 11.47
CA ASP A 192 -17.96 -14.27 12.51
C ASP A 192 -17.50 -13.50 13.74
N LEU A 193 -16.22 -13.07 13.81
CA LEU A 193 -15.68 -12.38 14.98
C LEU A 193 -16.53 -11.16 15.37
N ARG A 194 -16.87 -10.33 14.37
CA ARG A 194 -17.68 -9.11 14.60
C ARG A 194 -19.08 -9.43 15.14
N LYS A 195 -19.70 -10.49 14.64
CA LYS A 195 -21.01 -10.93 15.11
C LYS A 195 -20.92 -11.41 16.55
N LYS A 196 -19.95 -12.26 16.86
CA LYS A 196 -19.68 -12.78 18.23
C LYS A 196 -19.34 -11.66 19.21
N MET A 197 -18.58 -10.63 18.79
CA MET A 197 -18.30 -9.46 19.60
C MET A 197 -19.57 -8.68 19.95
N ASN A 198 -20.50 -8.52 19.00
CA ASN A 198 -21.76 -7.83 19.26
C ASN A 198 -22.67 -8.64 20.21
N GLU A 199 -22.70 -9.96 20.07
CA GLU A 199 -23.48 -10.87 20.92
C GLU A 199 -22.95 -10.89 22.36
N THR A 200 -21.63 -10.87 22.54
CA THR A 200 -20.98 -10.88 23.87
C THR A 200 -21.00 -9.49 24.55
N GLY A 201 -21.06 -8.43 23.74
CA GLY A 201 -21.00 -7.05 24.19
C GLY A 201 -19.57 -6.48 24.15
N ILE A 202 -19.37 -5.51 23.24
CA ILE A 202 -18.04 -4.93 22.95
C ILE A 202 -17.41 -4.28 24.19
N ARG A 203 -18.19 -3.59 25.04
CA ARG A 203 -17.69 -2.96 26.27
C ARG A 203 -17.16 -3.99 27.27
N LYS A 204 -17.91 -5.08 27.47
CA LYS A 204 -17.52 -6.17 28.35
C LYS A 204 -16.22 -6.84 27.86
N LEU A 205 -16.12 -7.08 26.55
CA LEU A 205 -14.90 -7.62 25.96
C LEU A 205 -13.68 -6.70 26.13
N ALA A 206 -13.86 -5.38 26.01
CA ALA A 206 -12.78 -4.41 26.25
C ALA A 206 -12.27 -4.47 27.69
N GLU A 207 -13.18 -4.51 28.68
CA GLU A 207 -12.86 -4.64 30.10
C GLU A 207 -12.12 -5.98 30.36
N GLU A 208 -12.66 -7.09 29.85
CA GLU A 208 -12.04 -8.41 30.00
C GLU A 208 -10.65 -8.49 29.35
N CYS A 209 -10.46 -7.89 28.17
CA CYS A 209 -9.16 -7.83 27.50
C CYS A 209 -8.19 -6.82 28.14
N GLY A 210 -8.68 -5.93 29.02
CA GLY A 210 -7.87 -4.90 29.66
C GLY A 210 -7.40 -3.79 28.73
N VAL A 211 -8.18 -3.47 27.67
CA VAL A 211 -7.87 -2.45 26.67
C VAL A 211 -9.04 -1.50 26.47
N GLY A 212 -8.74 -0.30 25.92
CA GLY A 212 -9.79 0.65 25.56
C GLY A 212 -10.63 0.17 24.36
N LEU A 213 -11.84 0.70 24.23
CA LEU A 213 -12.75 0.37 23.11
C LEU A 213 -12.09 0.61 21.72
N PRO A 214 -11.41 1.74 21.46
CA PRO A 214 -10.75 1.96 20.18
C PRO A 214 -9.71 0.86 19.89
N THR A 215 -8.84 0.57 20.84
CA THR A 215 -7.80 -0.46 20.72
C THR A 215 -8.40 -1.85 20.47
N LEU A 216 -9.51 -2.20 21.16
CA LEU A 216 -10.20 -3.47 20.91
C LEU A 216 -10.73 -3.56 19.49
N MET A 217 -11.31 -2.48 18.96
CA MET A 217 -11.84 -2.43 17.60
C MET A 217 -10.73 -2.55 16.55
N ASP A 218 -9.58 -1.90 16.79
CA ASP A 218 -8.41 -2.01 15.90
C ASP A 218 -7.85 -3.42 15.91
N ILE A 219 -7.69 -4.04 17.09
CA ILE A 219 -7.28 -5.45 17.21
C ILE A 219 -8.26 -6.36 16.45
N ALA A 220 -9.55 -6.16 16.61
CA ALA A 220 -10.57 -6.98 15.94
C ALA A 220 -10.49 -6.85 14.42
N LYS A 221 -10.28 -5.61 13.91
CA LYS A 221 -10.12 -5.35 12.48
C LYS A 221 -8.92 -6.09 11.90
N GLU A 222 -7.79 -6.06 12.60
CA GLU A 222 -6.57 -6.74 12.18
C GLU A 222 -6.69 -8.28 12.24
N ILE A 223 -7.36 -8.82 13.27
CA ILE A 223 -7.60 -10.27 13.38
C ILE A 223 -8.54 -10.79 12.30
N MET A 224 -9.55 -10.00 11.91
CA MET A 224 -10.48 -10.42 10.85
C MET A 224 -9.82 -10.55 9.48
N LYS A 225 -8.76 -9.80 9.23
CA LYS A 225 -8.02 -9.79 7.96
C LYS A 225 -6.51 -9.77 8.21
N PRO A 226 -5.94 -10.84 8.75
CA PRO A 226 -4.50 -10.89 9.03
C PRO A 226 -3.72 -10.82 7.71
N GLY A 227 -2.64 -10.05 7.70
CA GLY A 227 -1.80 -9.88 6.52
C GLY A 227 -2.45 -9.11 5.36
N ARG A 228 -3.61 -8.48 5.58
CA ARG A 228 -4.23 -7.64 4.55
C ARG A 228 -3.36 -6.46 4.22
N ASP A 229 -3.10 -6.31 2.95
CA ASP A 229 -2.61 -5.06 2.37
C ASP A 229 -3.82 -4.17 2.03
N ILE A 230 -3.81 -2.91 2.49
CA ILE A 230 -4.88 -1.96 2.17
C ILE A 230 -4.97 -1.69 0.66
N ARG A 231 -3.89 -1.98 -0.08
CA ARG A 231 -3.82 -1.85 -1.54
C ARG A 231 -4.64 -2.93 -2.27
N ASP A 232 -4.98 -4.04 -1.61
CA ASP A 232 -5.82 -5.10 -2.19
C ASP A 232 -7.25 -4.62 -2.51
N ASP A 233 -7.69 -3.51 -1.86
CA ASP A 233 -8.97 -2.88 -2.15
C ASP A 233 -8.91 -1.93 -3.37
N LEU A 234 -7.71 -1.65 -3.90
CA LEU A 234 -7.54 -0.84 -5.10
C LEU A 234 -7.88 -1.64 -6.36
N PRO A 235 -8.39 -0.97 -7.41
CA PRO A 235 -8.66 -1.65 -8.67
C PRO A 235 -7.38 -2.33 -9.19
N PRO A 236 -7.45 -3.58 -9.65
CA PRO A 236 -6.29 -4.27 -10.19
C PRO A 236 -5.77 -3.55 -11.44
N VAL A 237 -4.47 -3.66 -11.69
CA VAL A 237 -3.86 -3.11 -12.89
C VAL A 237 -4.51 -3.71 -14.12
N VAL A 238 -5.02 -2.85 -15.00
CA VAL A 238 -5.62 -3.28 -16.27
C VAL A 238 -4.52 -3.70 -17.23
N LEU A 239 -4.31 -5.02 -17.33
CA LEU A 239 -3.40 -5.60 -18.32
C LEU A 239 -4.12 -5.68 -19.67
N ARG A 240 -3.51 -5.14 -20.71
CA ARG A 240 -4.09 -5.02 -22.05
C ARG A 240 -3.41 -5.95 -23.02
N LYS A 241 -4.18 -6.44 -24.00
CA LYS A 241 -3.68 -7.34 -25.05
C LYS A 241 -3.93 -6.75 -26.46
N ASP A 242 -4.97 -5.96 -26.63
CA ASP A 242 -5.58 -5.73 -27.94
C ASP A 242 -5.58 -4.28 -28.44
N VAL A 243 -5.31 -3.27 -27.57
CA VAL A 243 -5.38 -1.85 -27.96
C VAL A 243 -4.10 -1.13 -27.54
N MET A 244 -3.24 -0.83 -28.49
CA MET A 244 -1.96 -0.13 -28.27
C MET A 244 -2.02 1.38 -28.55
N GLY A 245 -3.01 1.84 -29.31
CA GLY A 245 -3.15 3.25 -29.65
C GLY A 245 -4.54 3.63 -30.17
N LEU A 246 -4.75 4.94 -30.39
CA LEU A 246 -6.03 5.47 -30.90
C LEU A 246 -6.47 4.83 -32.23
N LYS A 247 -5.50 4.39 -33.05
CA LYS A 247 -5.77 3.77 -34.36
C LYS A 247 -6.39 2.38 -34.24
N ASP A 248 -6.25 1.74 -33.11
CA ASP A 248 -6.77 0.39 -32.86
C ASP A 248 -8.23 0.43 -32.37
N LEU A 249 -8.73 1.62 -32.00
CA LEU A 249 -10.09 1.83 -31.52
C LEU A 249 -11.09 1.74 -32.69
N LYS A 250 -12.12 0.92 -32.50
CA LYS A 250 -13.22 0.78 -33.47
C LYS A 250 -14.55 1.06 -32.77
N PRO A 251 -15.52 1.67 -33.48
CA PRO A 251 -16.87 1.87 -32.95
C PRO A 251 -17.48 0.53 -32.50
N GLY A 252 -18.11 0.54 -31.33
CA GLY A 252 -18.71 -0.66 -30.74
C GLY A 252 -17.79 -1.53 -29.90
N MET A 253 -16.49 -1.20 -29.74
CA MET A 253 -15.61 -1.89 -28.83
C MET A 253 -16.05 -1.64 -27.38
N LYS A 254 -16.10 -2.72 -26.56
CA LYS A 254 -16.29 -2.65 -25.12
C LYS A 254 -14.92 -2.64 -24.45
N LEU A 255 -14.57 -1.56 -23.78
CA LEU A 255 -13.30 -1.38 -23.12
C LEU A 255 -13.52 -1.11 -21.63
N LYS A 256 -12.63 -1.61 -20.79
CA LYS A 256 -12.53 -1.18 -19.39
C LYS A 256 -11.65 0.05 -19.32
N GLY A 257 -12.08 1.07 -18.56
CA GLY A 257 -11.33 2.29 -18.35
C GLY A 257 -11.39 2.77 -16.92
N THR A 258 -10.47 3.65 -16.55
CA THR A 258 -10.42 4.29 -15.23
C THR A 258 -10.85 5.74 -15.37
N VAL A 259 -11.83 6.17 -14.57
CA VAL A 259 -12.25 7.58 -14.55
C VAL A 259 -11.14 8.41 -13.91
N ARG A 260 -10.58 9.33 -14.69
CA ARG A 260 -9.50 10.23 -14.24
C ARG A 260 -10.00 11.56 -13.74
N ASN A 261 -11.01 12.10 -14.42
CA ASN A 261 -11.57 13.40 -14.06
C ASN A 261 -13.06 13.44 -14.37
N VAL A 262 -13.80 14.18 -13.56
CA VAL A 262 -15.25 14.36 -13.70
C VAL A 262 -15.52 15.86 -13.76
N THR A 263 -16.22 16.29 -14.83
CA THR A 263 -16.64 17.66 -15.08
C THR A 263 -18.16 17.74 -15.17
N ASP A 264 -18.73 18.94 -15.22
CA ASP A 264 -20.19 19.12 -15.32
C ASP A 264 -20.79 18.58 -16.65
N PHE A 265 -19.97 18.42 -17.66
CA PHE A 265 -20.41 17.97 -19.01
C PHE A 265 -20.02 16.52 -19.33
N GLY A 266 -19.21 15.86 -18.52
CA GLY A 266 -18.80 14.49 -18.80
C GLY A 266 -17.71 13.96 -17.87
N ALA A 267 -17.31 12.72 -18.10
CA ALA A 267 -16.20 12.07 -17.41
C ALA A 267 -15.07 11.78 -18.39
N PHE A 268 -13.84 12.10 -17.99
CA PHE A 268 -12.64 11.70 -18.71
C PHE A 268 -12.20 10.32 -18.20
N VAL A 269 -12.10 9.39 -19.13
CA VAL A 269 -11.82 7.99 -18.84
C VAL A 269 -10.54 7.56 -19.54
N ASP A 270 -9.57 7.14 -18.76
CA ASP A 270 -8.37 6.48 -19.28
C ASP A 270 -8.73 5.07 -19.72
N ILE A 271 -8.72 4.86 -21.02
CA ILE A 271 -8.92 3.55 -21.63
C ILE A 271 -7.60 2.91 -22.04
N GLY A 272 -6.44 3.51 -21.63
CA GLY A 272 -5.07 3.04 -21.83
C GLY A 272 -4.49 3.29 -23.22
N VAL A 273 -4.99 4.27 -23.89
CA VAL A 273 -4.32 4.94 -24.99
C VAL A 273 -3.76 6.27 -24.49
N HIS A 274 -2.81 6.86 -25.19
CA HIS A 274 -2.14 8.10 -24.74
C HIS A 274 -3.07 9.31 -24.51
N GLN A 275 -4.35 9.17 -24.75
CA GLN A 275 -5.33 10.24 -24.64
C GLN A 275 -6.59 9.71 -23.94
N ASP A 276 -7.06 10.45 -22.91
CA ASP A 276 -8.29 10.10 -22.20
C ASP A 276 -9.50 10.27 -23.12
N GLY A 277 -10.42 9.32 -23.06
CA GLY A 277 -11.71 9.41 -23.75
C GLY A 277 -12.69 10.25 -22.93
N LEU A 278 -13.49 11.10 -23.61
CA LEU A 278 -14.58 11.83 -22.97
C LEU A 278 -15.88 11.04 -23.10
N VAL A 279 -16.50 10.67 -21.99
CA VAL A 279 -17.88 10.20 -21.94
C VAL A 279 -18.76 11.37 -21.56
N HIS A 280 -19.50 11.91 -22.55
CA HIS A 280 -20.38 13.04 -22.34
C HIS A 280 -21.56 12.65 -21.43
N ILE A 281 -22.07 13.59 -20.61
CA ILE A 281 -23.17 13.36 -19.67
C ILE A 281 -24.41 12.71 -20.30
N SER A 282 -24.71 13.04 -21.55
CA SER A 282 -25.83 12.45 -22.29
C SER A 282 -25.63 10.98 -22.68
N GLN A 283 -24.42 10.41 -22.50
CA GLN A 283 -24.06 9.04 -22.86
C GLN A 283 -23.82 8.16 -21.61
N LEU A 284 -23.94 8.74 -20.42
CA LEU A 284 -23.70 8.02 -19.16
C LEU A 284 -24.89 7.13 -18.74
N ALA A 285 -26.10 7.51 -19.11
CA ALA A 285 -27.30 6.70 -18.86
C ALA A 285 -28.46 7.11 -19.77
N ASP A 286 -29.45 6.23 -19.92
CA ASP A 286 -30.70 6.45 -20.68
C ASP A 286 -31.69 7.40 -19.97
N ARG A 287 -31.27 8.08 -18.89
CA ARG A 287 -32.05 9.04 -18.12
C ARG A 287 -31.28 10.32 -17.88
N TYR A 288 -31.98 11.42 -17.65
CA TYR A 288 -31.34 12.69 -17.32
C TYR A 288 -30.55 12.60 -16.00
N ILE A 289 -29.25 12.92 -16.06
CA ILE A 289 -28.35 12.98 -14.93
C ILE A 289 -28.10 14.44 -14.60
N LYS A 290 -28.44 14.86 -13.38
CA LYS A 290 -28.24 16.25 -12.93
C LYS A 290 -26.79 16.51 -12.45
N HIS A 291 -26.16 15.50 -11.84
CA HIS A 291 -24.79 15.57 -11.34
C HIS A 291 -24.05 14.26 -11.60
N ILE A 292 -22.96 14.30 -12.33
CA ILE A 292 -22.19 13.12 -12.73
C ILE A 292 -21.60 12.38 -11.51
N LEU A 293 -21.10 13.12 -10.52
CA LEU A 293 -20.54 12.55 -9.28
C LEU A 293 -21.53 11.64 -8.52
N SER A 294 -22.81 12.02 -8.49
CA SER A 294 -23.81 11.19 -7.83
C SER A 294 -24.10 9.86 -8.58
N PHE A 295 -23.89 9.84 -9.90
CA PHE A 295 -24.07 8.63 -10.70
C PHE A 295 -22.84 7.69 -10.57
N ILE A 296 -21.63 8.23 -10.62
CA ILE A 296 -20.40 7.45 -10.52
C ILE A 296 -20.21 6.86 -9.10
N LEU A 297 -20.68 7.58 -8.05
CA LEU A 297 -20.61 7.10 -6.66
C LEU A 297 -21.68 6.05 -6.31
N ILE A 298 -22.75 5.93 -7.10
CA ILE A 298 -23.85 4.98 -6.85
C ILE A 298 -23.58 3.61 -7.49
N CYS A 299 -22.64 3.51 -8.43
CA CYS A 299 -22.25 2.26 -9.08
C CYS A 299 -20.80 1.84 -8.77
N PRO A 300 -20.42 1.57 -7.50
CA PRO A 300 -19.16 0.90 -7.25
C PRO A 300 -19.38 -0.60 -7.47
N GLY A 301 -19.13 -1.10 -8.68
CA GLY A 301 -18.98 -2.54 -8.84
C GLY A 301 -19.88 -3.31 -9.78
N ASP A 302 -20.54 -2.69 -10.74
CA ASP A 302 -21.08 -3.45 -11.88
C ASP A 302 -20.06 -3.42 -13.04
N PRO A 303 -19.72 -4.61 -13.61
CA PRO A 303 -18.69 -4.76 -14.66
C PRO A 303 -19.09 -4.15 -15.99
#